data_24824773e13000bf31967d87b5e8e318
#
_entry.id   24824773e13000bf31967d87b5e8e318
#
_cell.length_a   1.000
_cell.length_b   1.000
_cell.length_c   1.000
_cell.angle_alpha   90.00
_cell.angle_beta   90.00
_cell.angle_gamma   90.00
#
_symmetry.space_group_name_H-M   'P 1'
#
loop_
_entity.id
_entity.type
_entity.pdbx_description
1 polymer ?
#
loop_
_entity_poly.entity_id
_entity_poly.type
_entity_poly.pdbx_seq_one_letter_code
_entity_poly.pdbx_strand_id
1 'polypeptide(L)'
;MSTPASLSLAAVIPCHNDAETLAPLIGALARLGPFAQVIVIDDASDPPLHARTLLKAAGKQARAMPPDWLRILRHATPLGAGAARNLGLSLVTAPHVIFLDADDMVLPDLADLARDLAHDPTARSFDFCIFQHHDTRGDQERLWGQRPFDDRLWRQAGLALGALGPVGPDQAALLVQTANYPWNKIYRTGFLRDKGIGCTPLMVHNDVELHWRSFLLADRIIASDRIGVVHVWRPKGNRLTNRHTAERLRLFPVLDALAEEIALSDRPDLSRAFNAFVWGLADWIGAHLPAEDRPALHAHAARFWLTRTPPEARQALRADRGALLDRLGIG
;
A
#
# COMPACT_ATOMS: atom_id res chain seq x y z
N MET A 1 22.47 26.83 13.17
CA MET A 1 21.17 26.28 13.61
C MET A 1 21.15 24.82 13.19
N SER A 2 21.10 23.89 14.13
CA SER A 2 20.96 22.47 13.81
C SER A 2 19.60 22.24 13.12
N THR A 3 19.61 21.58 11.96
CA THR A 3 18.37 21.16 11.30
C THR A 3 17.55 20.35 12.32
N PRO A 4 16.26 20.65 12.49
CA PRO A 4 15.44 19.86 13.41
C PRO A 4 15.52 18.39 13.01
N ALA A 5 15.63 17.50 13.98
CA ALA A 5 15.69 16.07 13.75
C ALA A 5 14.45 15.63 12.97
N SER A 6 14.62 14.80 11.95
CA SER A 6 13.52 14.14 11.24
C SER A 6 13.75 12.64 11.24
N LEU A 7 12.72 11.85 10.93
CA LEU A 7 12.93 10.42 10.72
C LEU A 7 13.94 10.20 9.60
N SER A 8 14.82 9.22 9.77
CA SER A 8 15.65 8.72 8.69
C SER A 8 14.85 7.69 7.88
N LEU A 9 14.47 8.06 6.66
CA LEU A 9 13.64 7.25 5.78
C LEU A 9 14.46 6.60 4.66
N ALA A 10 14.10 5.38 4.30
CA ALA A 10 14.40 4.80 3.00
C ALA A 10 13.14 4.86 2.11
N ALA A 11 13.30 5.22 0.84
CA ALA A 11 12.28 5.01 -0.17
C ALA A 11 12.62 3.76 -0.99
N VAL A 12 11.68 2.81 -1.10
CA VAL A 12 11.79 1.64 -1.96
C VAL A 12 10.82 1.80 -3.12
N ILE A 13 11.34 1.76 -4.35
CA ILE A 13 10.60 2.10 -5.57
C ILE A 13 10.74 0.99 -6.61
N PRO A 14 9.70 0.20 -6.87
CA PRO A 14 9.67 -0.68 -8.03
C PRO A 14 9.51 0.15 -9.31
N CYS A 15 10.24 -0.21 -10.36
CA CYS A 15 10.14 0.47 -11.65
C CYS A 15 10.25 -0.52 -12.80
N HIS A 16 9.30 -0.45 -13.75
CA HIS A 16 9.34 -1.21 -14.99
C HIS A 16 8.94 -0.32 -16.15
N ASN A 17 9.89 0.05 -17.00
CA ASN A 17 9.70 0.92 -18.18
C ASN A 17 9.12 2.33 -17.88
N ASP A 18 9.36 2.86 -16.66
CA ASP A 18 8.82 4.13 -16.18
C ASP A 18 9.92 5.14 -15.79
N ALA A 19 11.05 5.15 -16.48
CA ALA A 19 12.18 6.04 -16.18
C ALA A 19 11.81 7.53 -16.23
N GLU A 20 10.88 7.91 -17.11
CA GLU A 20 10.43 9.30 -17.30
C GLU A 20 9.65 9.82 -16.08
N THR A 21 8.84 8.99 -15.44
CA THR A 21 8.09 9.35 -14.24
C THR A 21 8.93 9.22 -12.98
N LEU A 22 9.85 8.27 -12.96
CA LEU A 22 10.76 8.04 -11.84
C LEU A 22 11.71 9.22 -11.59
N ALA A 23 12.23 9.85 -12.64
CA ALA A 23 13.22 10.93 -12.49
C ALA A 23 12.66 12.15 -11.72
N PRO A 24 11.45 12.69 -12.01
CA PRO A 24 10.81 13.72 -11.19
C PRO A 24 10.63 13.30 -9.71
N LEU A 25 10.22 12.04 -9.44
CA LEU A 25 10.08 11.52 -8.10
C LEU A 25 11.42 11.54 -7.33
N ILE A 26 12.51 11.02 -7.92
CA ILE A 26 13.84 11.07 -7.34
C ILE A 26 14.26 12.52 -7.03
N GLY A 27 13.98 13.45 -7.97
CA GLY A 27 14.24 14.87 -7.76
C GLY A 27 13.46 15.46 -6.59
N ALA A 28 12.21 15.06 -6.40
CA ALA A 28 11.39 15.47 -5.25
C ALA A 28 11.94 14.92 -3.94
N LEU A 29 12.28 13.63 -3.89
CA LEU A 29 12.87 12.99 -2.70
C LEU A 29 14.18 13.68 -2.26
N ALA A 30 15.03 14.06 -3.21
CA ALA A 30 16.27 14.78 -2.93
C ALA A 30 16.02 16.20 -2.36
N ARG A 31 14.90 16.84 -2.70
CA ARG A 31 14.53 18.17 -2.17
C ARG A 31 13.88 18.10 -0.80
N LEU A 32 13.11 17.05 -0.51
CA LEU A 32 12.33 16.94 0.73
C LEU A 32 13.18 16.69 1.98
N GLY A 33 14.32 16.02 1.85
CA GLY A 33 15.33 15.93 2.90
C GLY A 33 15.29 14.74 3.86
N PRO A 34 14.17 14.11 4.26
CA PRO A 34 14.22 13.03 5.27
C PRO A 34 14.72 11.69 4.72
N PHE A 35 14.98 11.58 3.41
CA PHE A 35 15.39 10.35 2.75
C PHE A 35 16.90 10.13 2.83
N ALA A 36 17.32 9.20 3.69
CA ALA A 36 18.71 8.75 3.79
C ALA A 36 19.11 7.77 2.68
N GLN A 37 18.13 7.06 2.13
CA GLN A 37 18.32 6.07 1.07
C GLN A 37 17.16 6.13 0.06
N VAL A 38 17.48 5.97 -1.21
CA VAL A 38 16.51 5.69 -2.29
C VAL A 38 16.97 4.41 -2.99
N ILE A 39 16.14 3.38 -2.93
CA ILE A 39 16.40 2.06 -3.49
C ILE A 39 15.40 1.83 -4.61
N VAL A 40 15.87 1.82 -5.84
CA VAL A 40 15.07 1.52 -7.03
C VAL A 40 15.33 0.08 -7.44
N ILE A 41 14.27 -0.69 -7.61
CA ILE A 41 14.36 -2.02 -8.19
C ILE A 41 13.83 -1.95 -9.62
N ASP A 42 14.77 -2.04 -10.56
CA ASP A 42 14.47 -2.12 -11.99
C ASP A 42 13.96 -3.52 -12.32
N ASP A 43 12.65 -3.64 -12.48
CA ASP A 43 11.99 -4.92 -12.77
C ASP A 43 12.09 -5.28 -14.27
N ALA A 44 13.34 -5.40 -14.75
CA ALA A 44 13.68 -5.74 -16.13
C ALA A 44 13.18 -4.72 -17.18
N SER A 45 13.40 -3.42 -16.95
CA SER A 45 13.08 -2.36 -17.93
C SER A 45 13.91 -2.49 -19.21
N ASP A 46 13.35 -2.04 -20.32
CA ASP A 46 14.05 -1.92 -21.60
C ASP A 46 13.90 -0.47 -22.14
N PRO A 47 14.98 0.32 -22.20
CA PRO A 47 16.36 0.02 -21.76
C PRO A 47 16.51 -0.05 -20.22
N PRO A 48 17.59 -0.71 -19.74
CA PRO A 48 17.90 -0.78 -18.29
C PRO A 48 18.07 0.60 -17.67
N LEU A 49 17.67 0.73 -16.39
CA LEU A 49 17.87 1.95 -15.64
C LEU A 49 19.34 2.15 -15.25
N HIS A 50 19.82 3.39 -15.36
CA HIS A 50 21.16 3.77 -14.96
C HIS A 50 21.11 4.95 -13.97
N ALA A 51 21.73 4.81 -12.79
CA ALA A 51 21.72 5.82 -11.72
C ALA A 51 22.21 7.18 -12.21
N ARG A 52 23.30 7.23 -12.97
CA ARG A 52 23.85 8.48 -13.52
C ARG A 52 22.86 9.21 -14.43
N THR A 53 22.14 8.47 -15.28
CA THR A 53 21.13 9.04 -16.18
C THR A 53 19.95 9.57 -15.40
N LEU A 54 19.44 8.79 -14.43
CA LEU A 54 18.33 9.20 -13.56
C LEU A 54 18.68 10.43 -12.72
N LEU A 55 19.85 10.45 -12.06
CA LEU A 55 20.28 11.61 -11.26
C LEU A 55 20.46 12.87 -12.12
N LYS A 56 20.91 12.72 -13.39
CA LYS A 56 20.98 13.84 -14.32
C LYS A 56 19.60 14.39 -14.67
N ALA A 57 18.64 13.52 -14.95
CA ALA A 57 17.26 13.88 -15.26
C ALA A 57 16.51 14.44 -14.04
N ALA A 58 16.77 13.89 -12.83
CA ALA A 58 16.19 14.33 -11.56
C ALA A 58 16.64 15.74 -11.10
N GLY A 59 17.73 16.28 -11.64
CA GLY A 59 18.13 17.68 -11.44
C GLY A 59 19.30 17.87 -10.47
N LYS A 60 19.56 19.14 -10.12
CA LYS A 60 20.78 19.56 -9.40
C LYS A 60 20.86 18.95 -7.99
N GLN A 61 19.77 18.99 -7.23
CA GLN A 61 19.73 18.46 -5.85
C GLN A 61 20.01 16.96 -5.81
N ALA A 62 19.38 16.18 -6.70
CA ALA A 62 19.61 14.74 -6.78
C ALA A 62 21.08 14.40 -7.13
N ARG A 63 21.70 15.19 -8.01
CA ARG A 63 23.14 15.03 -8.35
C ARG A 63 24.10 15.39 -7.19
N ALA A 64 23.65 16.22 -6.26
CA ALA A 64 24.43 16.63 -5.10
C ALA A 64 24.30 15.68 -3.91
N MET A 65 23.43 14.67 -4.00
CA MET A 65 23.28 13.65 -2.95
C MET A 65 24.54 12.75 -2.89
N PRO A 66 24.80 12.13 -1.72
CA PRO A 66 25.92 11.19 -1.58
C PRO A 66 25.86 10.07 -2.62
N PRO A 67 27.01 9.50 -3.04
CA PRO A 67 27.06 8.51 -4.11
C PRO A 67 26.24 7.24 -3.87
N ASP A 68 26.03 6.88 -2.62
CA ASP A 68 25.30 5.70 -2.16
C ASP A 68 23.82 5.99 -1.81
N TRP A 69 23.40 7.28 -1.92
CA TRP A 69 22.03 7.67 -1.66
C TRP A 69 21.01 7.01 -2.59
N LEU A 70 21.32 6.93 -3.90
CA LEU A 70 20.51 6.21 -4.89
C LEU A 70 21.19 4.90 -5.27
N ARG A 71 20.51 3.79 -4.97
CA ARG A 71 20.92 2.44 -5.39
C ARG A 71 19.90 1.88 -6.37
N ILE A 72 20.39 1.29 -7.47
CA ILE A 72 19.55 0.61 -8.45
C ILE A 72 20.00 -0.86 -8.49
N LEU A 73 19.04 -1.76 -8.29
CA LEU A 73 19.21 -3.19 -8.53
C LEU A 73 18.23 -3.61 -9.62
N ARG A 74 18.58 -4.65 -10.35
CA ARG A 74 17.79 -5.11 -11.49
C ARG A 74 17.43 -6.57 -11.37
N HIS A 75 16.18 -6.91 -11.64
CA HIS A 75 15.75 -8.29 -11.92
C HIS A 75 16.16 -8.69 -13.35
N ALA A 76 16.53 -9.95 -13.53
CA ALA A 76 16.86 -10.48 -14.86
C ALA A 76 15.62 -10.58 -15.75
N THR A 77 14.45 -10.86 -15.15
CA THR A 77 13.15 -10.96 -15.80
C THR A 77 12.11 -10.21 -14.95
N PRO A 78 10.98 -9.75 -15.52
CA PRO A 78 9.93 -9.09 -14.73
C PRO A 78 9.34 -10.04 -13.68
N LEU A 79 9.41 -9.66 -12.40
CA LEU A 79 8.88 -10.40 -11.26
C LEU A 79 7.69 -9.70 -10.59
N GLY A 80 7.41 -8.46 -10.99
CA GLY A 80 6.32 -7.64 -10.49
C GLY A 80 6.70 -6.78 -9.27
N ALA A 81 5.86 -5.78 -9.00
CA ALA A 81 6.11 -4.76 -7.99
C ALA A 81 6.24 -5.35 -6.57
N GLY A 82 5.52 -6.43 -6.25
CA GLY A 82 5.61 -7.09 -4.94
C GLY A 82 7.00 -7.67 -4.69
N ALA A 83 7.54 -8.45 -5.64
CA ALA A 83 8.90 -8.99 -5.55
C ALA A 83 9.96 -7.88 -5.50
N ALA A 84 9.78 -6.82 -6.28
CA ALA A 84 10.66 -5.67 -6.29
C ALA A 84 10.66 -4.94 -4.93
N ARG A 85 9.49 -4.72 -4.30
CA ARG A 85 9.39 -4.13 -2.96
C ARG A 85 10.08 -4.99 -1.90
N ASN A 86 9.91 -6.32 -1.95
CA ASN A 86 10.56 -7.25 -1.03
C ASN A 86 12.09 -7.24 -1.17
N LEU A 87 12.61 -7.26 -2.41
CA LEU A 87 14.04 -7.12 -2.65
C LEU A 87 14.55 -5.76 -2.13
N GLY A 88 13.84 -4.67 -2.42
CA GLY A 88 14.19 -3.36 -1.92
C GLY A 88 14.22 -3.30 -0.39
N LEU A 89 13.20 -3.86 0.29
CA LEU A 89 13.13 -3.92 1.75
C LEU A 89 14.32 -4.67 2.36
N SER A 90 14.80 -5.73 1.72
CA SER A 90 15.97 -6.49 2.22
C SER A 90 17.25 -5.65 2.26
N LEU A 91 17.33 -4.60 1.45
CA LEU A 91 18.49 -3.72 1.30
C LEU A 91 18.41 -2.43 2.13
N VAL A 92 17.26 -2.16 2.75
CA VAL A 92 17.06 -0.97 3.59
C VAL A 92 17.96 -1.05 4.82
N THR A 93 18.70 0.01 5.11
CA THR A 93 19.48 0.17 6.36
C THR A 93 18.92 1.26 7.26
N ALA A 94 18.08 2.14 6.72
CA ALA A 94 17.40 3.18 7.48
C ALA A 94 16.38 2.58 8.47
N PRO A 95 16.16 3.20 9.63
CA PRO A 95 15.22 2.71 10.65
C PRO A 95 13.77 2.72 10.19
N HIS A 96 13.42 3.55 9.20
CA HIS A 96 12.07 3.62 8.65
C HIS A 96 12.09 3.49 7.13
N VAL A 97 11.00 2.96 6.57
CA VAL A 97 10.84 2.76 5.14
C VAL A 97 9.45 3.18 4.66
N ILE A 98 9.40 3.74 3.47
CA ILE A 98 8.18 3.96 2.70
C ILE A 98 8.35 3.28 1.34
N PHE A 99 7.29 2.62 0.86
CA PHE A 99 7.23 2.17 -0.53
C PHE A 99 6.58 3.27 -1.36
N LEU A 100 7.10 3.55 -2.55
CA LEU A 100 6.54 4.54 -3.48
C LEU A 100 6.43 3.92 -4.86
N ASP A 101 5.42 4.28 -5.63
CA ASP A 101 5.33 3.87 -7.02
C ASP A 101 6.05 4.89 -7.91
N ALA A 102 6.72 4.43 -8.97
CA ALA A 102 7.60 5.26 -9.81
C ALA A 102 6.88 6.42 -10.51
N ASP A 103 5.57 6.36 -10.59
CA ASP A 103 4.70 7.27 -11.29
C ASP A 103 3.83 8.14 -10.37
N ASP A 104 4.01 8.03 -9.05
CA ASP A 104 3.34 8.85 -8.05
C ASP A 104 4.16 10.11 -7.70
N MET A 105 3.55 11.04 -6.97
CA MET A 105 4.19 12.27 -6.53
C MET A 105 4.24 12.34 -5.01
N VAL A 106 5.34 12.86 -4.47
CA VAL A 106 5.46 13.16 -3.03
C VAL A 106 5.29 14.66 -2.79
N LEU A 107 4.59 15.00 -1.71
CA LEU A 107 4.32 16.38 -1.31
C LEU A 107 5.21 16.81 -0.14
N PRO A 108 5.41 18.12 0.08
CA PRO A 108 6.13 18.64 1.25
C PRO A 108 5.59 18.14 2.59
N ASP A 109 4.26 17.90 2.67
CA ASP A 109 3.60 17.33 3.85
C ASP A 109 4.18 15.99 4.29
N LEU A 110 4.78 15.19 3.39
CA LEU A 110 5.47 13.96 3.77
C LEU A 110 6.73 14.25 4.59
N ALA A 111 7.47 15.31 4.26
CA ALA A 111 8.64 15.72 5.03
C ALA A 111 8.23 16.32 6.40
N ASP A 112 7.14 17.06 6.42
CA ASP A 112 6.57 17.59 7.65
C ASP A 112 6.09 16.47 8.57
N LEU A 113 5.40 15.46 8.02
CA LEU A 113 5.00 14.25 8.74
C LEU A 113 6.21 13.51 9.33
N ALA A 114 7.28 13.32 8.55
CA ALA A 114 8.50 12.67 9.03
C ALA A 114 9.18 13.46 10.16
N ARG A 115 9.06 14.79 10.16
CA ARG A 115 9.55 15.67 11.22
C ARG A 115 8.69 15.56 12.49
N ASP A 116 7.38 15.62 12.33
CA ASP A 116 6.43 15.49 13.44
C ASP A 116 6.58 14.13 14.13
N LEU A 117 6.65 13.03 13.37
CA LEU A 117 6.89 11.69 13.90
C LEU A 117 8.21 11.55 14.69
N ALA A 118 9.25 12.32 14.32
CA ALA A 118 10.53 12.33 15.03
C ALA A 118 10.45 13.04 16.38
N HIS A 119 9.58 14.05 16.52
CA HIS A 119 9.51 14.93 17.71
C HIS A 119 8.37 14.57 18.65
N ASP A 120 7.30 13.96 18.16
CA ASP A 120 6.14 13.64 18.97
C ASP A 120 6.45 12.47 19.93
N PRO A 121 6.37 12.70 21.26
CA PRO A 121 6.59 11.64 22.24
C PRO A 121 5.57 10.48 22.09
N THR A 122 4.37 10.75 21.58
CA THR A 122 3.33 9.74 21.37
C THR A 122 3.65 8.84 20.19
N ALA A 123 4.45 9.31 19.23
CA ALA A 123 4.89 8.56 18.07
C ALA A 123 6.18 7.76 18.30
N ARG A 124 6.76 7.80 19.52
CA ARG A 124 7.96 7.00 19.81
C ARG A 124 7.65 5.52 19.66
N SER A 125 8.50 4.81 18.92
CA SER A 125 8.42 3.35 18.73
C SER A 125 7.15 2.85 18.04
N PHE A 126 6.56 3.65 17.13
CA PHE A 126 5.45 3.16 16.30
C PHE A 126 5.91 2.03 15.35
N ASP A 127 5.01 1.12 15.01
CA ASP A 127 5.25 0.07 14.03
C ASP A 127 5.04 0.58 12.62
N PHE A 128 3.94 1.31 12.40
CA PHE A 128 3.76 2.10 11.20
C PHE A 128 2.85 3.32 11.45
N CYS A 129 3.06 4.33 10.60
CA CYS A 129 2.17 5.47 10.50
C CYS A 129 1.42 5.41 9.17
N ILE A 130 0.07 5.40 9.22
CA ILE A 130 -0.78 5.55 8.03
C ILE A 130 -1.16 7.01 7.86
N PHE A 131 -1.16 7.51 6.61
CA PHE A 131 -1.49 8.90 6.32
C PHE A 131 -2.38 9.01 5.08
N GLN A 132 -3.05 10.15 4.94
CA GLN A 132 -3.94 10.41 3.80
C GLN A 132 -3.16 10.70 2.53
N HIS A 133 -3.83 10.53 1.41
CA HIS A 133 -3.28 10.77 0.08
C HIS A 133 -4.29 11.51 -0.80
N HIS A 134 -3.82 12.06 -1.91
CA HIS A 134 -4.68 12.53 -2.98
C HIS A 134 -4.70 11.50 -4.12
N ASP A 135 -5.89 11.25 -4.67
CA ASP A 135 -6.08 10.37 -5.83
C ASP A 135 -6.62 11.19 -6.99
N THR A 136 -5.84 11.29 -8.06
CA THR A 136 -6.18 12.13 -9.22
C THR A 136 -7.42 11.67 -9.99
N ARG A 137 -8.00 10.50 -9.69
CA ARG A 137 -9.32 10.12 -10.18
C ARG A 137 -10.43 11.05 -9.71
N GLY A 138 -10.24 11.72 -8.58
CA GLY A 138 -11.14 12.73 -8.04
C GLY A 138 -11.06 14.10 -8.72
N ASP A 139 -9.99 14.39 -9.50
CA ASP A 139 -9.77 15.71 -10.09
C ASP A 139 -10.87 16.12 -11.08
N GLN A 140 -11.44 15.14 -11.79
CA GLN A 140 -12.57 15.40 -12.70
C GLN A 140 -13.82 15.87 -11.95
N GLU A 141 -14.00 15.44 -10.70
CA GLU A 141 -15.07 15.83 -9.79
C GLU A 141 -14.68 17.04 -8.93
N ARG A 142 -13.47 17.62 -9.16
CA ARG A 142 -12.87 18.70 -8.35
C ARG A 142 -12.72 18.35 -6.88
N LEU A 143 -12.51 17.08 -6.57
CA LEU A 143 -12.30 16.58 -5.22
C LEU A 143 -10.80 16.45 -4.94
N TRP A 144 -10.32 17.15 -3.93
CA TRP A 144 -8.99 16.98 -3.38
C TRP A 144 -9.04 16.00 -2.22
N GLY A 145 -8.16 14.99 -2.23
CA GLY A 145 -8.06 13.98 -1.18
C GLY A 145 -8.28 12.56 -1.70
N GLN A 146 -8.66 11.70 -0.80
CA GLN A 146 -8.86 10.28 -1.06
C GLN A 146 -10.16 10.00 -1.83
N ARG A 147 -10.32 8.78 -2.32
CA ARG A 147 -11.60 8.34 -2.89
C ARG A 147 -12.70 8.35 -1.83
N PRO A 148 -13.96 8.60 -2.20
CA PRO A 148 -15.07 8.77 -1.26
C PRO A 148 -15.24 7.61 -0.26
N PHE A 149 -14.90 6.38 -0.66
CA PHE A 149 -14.95 5.23 0.25
C PHE A 149 -13.92 5.34 1.38
N ASP A 150 -12.65 5.60 1.04
CA ASP A 150 -11.57 5.74 2.02
C ASP A 150 -11.80 6.96 2.91
N ASP A 151 -12.18 8.09 2.32
CA ASP A 151 -12.46 9.32 3.05
C ASP A 151 -13.60 9.13 4.09
N ARG A 152 -14.64 8.37 3.75
CA ARG A 152 -15.70 8.02 4.70
C ARG A 152 -15.16 7.21 5.88
N LEU A 153 -14.30 6.21 5.64
CA LEU A 153 -13.70 5.39 6.70
C LEU A 153 -12.80 6.23 7.62
N TRP A 154 -12.01 7.14 7.05
CA TRP A 154 -11.21 8.09 7.82
C TRP A 154 -12.07 9.01 8.71
N ARG A 155 -13.16 9.54 8.19
CA ARG A 155 -14.10 10.36 8.99
C ARG A 155 -14.76 9.54 10.10
N GLN A 156 -15.15 8.30 9.81
CA GLN A 156 -15.75 7.41 10.81
C GLN A 156 -14.74 7.03 11.92
N ALA A 157 -13.46 6.91 11.58
CA ALA A 157 -12.40 6.69 12.56
C ALA A 157 -12.20 7.90 13.49
N GLY A 158 -12.74 9.09 13.16
CA GLY A 158 -12.72 10.26 14.04
C GLY A 158 -11.31 10.77 14.33
N LEU A 159 -10.36 10.58 13.43
CA LEU A 159 -8.99 11.05 13.59
C LEU A 159 -8.94 12.56 13.32
N ALA A 160 -8.50 13.31 14.31
CA ALA A 160 -8.53 14.77 14.29
C ALA A 160 -7.64 15.36 13.19
N LEU A 161 -8.10 16.46 12.59
CA LEU A 161 -7.37 17.20 11.56
C LEU A 161 -6.08 17.82 12.13
N GLY A 162 -4.99 17.66 11.38
CA GLY A 162 -3.69 18.29 11.68
C GLY A 162 -2.90 17.66 12.83
N ALA A 163 -3.31 16.49 13.33
CA ALA A 163 -2.66 15.82 14.45
C ALA A 163 -2.12 14.44 14.08
N LEU A 164 -0.98 14.08 14.71
CA LEU A 164 -0.61 12.69 14.88
C LEU A 164 -1.45 12.08 16.00
N GLY A 165 -2.09 10.95 15.73
CA GLY A 165 -2.90 10.26 16.74
C GLY A 165 -2.62 8.77 16.80
N PRO A 166 -2.56 8.17 18.00
CA PRO A 166 -2.55 6.72 18.13
C PRO A 166 -3.88 6.16 17.62
N VAL A 167 -3.79 5.01 16.94
CA VAL A 167 -4.94 4.30 16.37
C VAL A 167 -5.34 3.19 17.34
N GLY A 168 -6.54 3.29 17.89
CA GLY A 168 -7.14 2.23 18.70
C GLY A 168 -7.72 1.09 17.86
N PRO A 169 -8.15 -0.03 18.50
CA PRO A 169 -8.67 -1.21 17.79
C PRO A 169 -9.83 -0.90 16.84
N ASP A 170 -10.84 -0.15 17.28
CA ASP A 170 -12.00 0.18 16.45
C ASP A 170 -11.61 1.05 15.24
N GLN A 171 -10.69 1.99 15.44
CA GLN A 171 -10.15 2.81 14.35
C GLN A 171 -9.32 1.98 13.37
N ALA A 172 -8.51 1.03 13.87
CA ALA A 172 -7.75 0.11 13.04
C ALA A 172 -8.66 -0.76 12.17
N ALA A 173 -9.79 -1.24 12.72
CA ALA A 173 -10.78 -2.01 11.98
C ALA A 173 -11.47 -1.21 10.86
N LEU A 174 -11.54 0.12 10.98
CA LEU A 174 -12.01 1.01 9.90
C LEU A 174 -10.89 1.24 8.88
N LEU A 175 -9.70 1.65 9.33
CA LEU A 175 -8.60 2.04 8.44
C LEU A 175 -8.03 0.87 7.64
N VAL A 176 -8.07 -0.37 8.14
CA VAL A 176 -7.64 -1.55 7.41
C VAL A 176 -8.51 -1.84 6.17
N GLN A 177 -9.72 -1.32 6.12
CA GLN A 177 -10.62 -1.46 4.98
C GLN A 177 -10.38 -0.41 3.87
N THR A 178 -9.51 0.57 4.09
CA THR A 178 -9.08 1.51 3.05
C THR A 178 -8.26 0.79 1.99
N ALA A 179 -8.02 1.46 0.86
CA ALA A 179 -7.21 0.88 -0.21
C ALA A 179 -5.85 0.38 0.31
N ASN A 180 -5.45 -0.82 -0.14
CA ASN A 180 -4.26 -1.53 0.37
C ASN A 180 -2.93 -0.90 -0.08
N TYR A 181 -2.92 0.38 -0.37
CA TYR A 181 -1.73 1.04 -0.91
C TYR A 181 -0.52 0.93 0.01
N PRO A 182 0.65 0.54 -0.52
CA PRO A 182 1.87 0.46 0.28
C PRO A 182 2.50 1.84 0.54
N TRP A 183 2.21 2.83 -0.30
CA TRP A 183 2.85 4.14 -0.33
C TRP A 183 2.22 5.19 0.61
N ASN A 184 1.08 4.90 1.24
CA ASN A 184 0.47 5.77 2.27
C ASN A 184 0.83 5.36 3.70
N LYS A 185 1.97 4.69 3.87
CA LYS A 185 2.45 4.25 5.19
C LYS A 185 3.95 4.45 5.33
N ILE A 186 4.38 4.97 6.48
CA ILE A 186 5.77 4.94 6.92
C ILE A 186 5.90 3.81 7.93
N TYR A 187 6.73 2.83 7.63
CA TYR A 187 6.95 1.65 8.47
C TYR A 187 8.26 1.77 9.26
N ARG A 188 8.28 1.28 10.48
CA ARG A 188 9.52 0.91 11.16
C ARG A 188 10.10 -0.32 10.45
N THR A 189 11.31 -0.20 9.92
CA THR A 189 11.95 -1.28 9.12
C THR A 189 12.06 -2.58 9.91
N GLY A 190 12.43 -2.49 11.20
CA GLY A 190 12.49 -3.64 12.10
C GLY A 190 11.15 -4.35 12.26
N PHE A 191 10.05 -3.62 12.36
CA PHE A 191 8.71 -4.22 12.47
C PHE A 191 8.40 -5.15 11.29
N LEU A 192 8.62 -4.67 10.05
CA LEU A 192 8.37 -5.50 8.87
C LEU A 192 9.25 -6.75 8.85
N ARG A 193 10.53 -6.63 9.23
CA ARG A 193 11.49 -7.74 9.24
C ARG A 193 11.21 -8.74 10.35
N ASP A 194 11.03 -8.26 11.58
CA ASP A 194 10.84 -9.10 12.77
C ASP A 194 9.56 -9.94 12.67
N LYS A 195 8.51 -9.36 12.05
CA LYS A 195 7.22 -10.01 11.82
C LYS A 195 7.14 -10.75 10.47
N GLY A 196 8.17 -10.70 9.65
CA GLY A 196 8.16 -11.33 8.32
C GLY A 196 7.07 -10.78 7.40
N ILE A 197 6.80 -9.46 7.47
CA ILE A 197 5.77 -8.80 6.67
C ILE A 197 6.37 -8.32 5.36
N GLY A 198 5.74 -8.67 4.24
CA GLY A 198 6.14 -8.26 2.90
C GLY A 198 4.97 -8.29 1.93
N CYS A 199 5.26 -7.98 0.67
CA CYS A 199 4.31 -8.10 -0.42
C CYS A 199 4.26 -9.55 -0.92
N THR A 200 3.09 -9.98 -1.40
CA THR A 200 2.99 -11.25 -2.12
C THR A 200 3.66 -11.16 -3.50
N PRO A 201 4.29 -12.22 -4.01
CA PRO A 201 4.86 -12.24 -5.36
C PRO A 201 3.78 -12.44 -6.43
N LEU A 202 2.70 -11.67 -6.35
CA LEU A 202 1.62 -11.62 -7.33
C LEU A 202 1.80 -10.38 -8.22
N MET A 203 1.40 -10.48 -9.48
CA MET A 203 1.45 -9.34 -10.40
C MET A 203 0.45 -8.26 -10.03
N VAL A 204 -0.72 -8.65 -9.55
CA VAL A 204 -1.79 -7.76 -9.07
C VAL A 204 -2.17 -8.12 -7.64
N HIS A 205 -2.66 -7.15 -6.85
CA HIS A 205 -3.01 -7.33 -5.44
C HIS A 205 -1.84 -7.82 -4.55
N ASN A 206 -0.61 -7.51 -4.95
CA ASN A 206 0.60 -7.91 -4.21
C ASN A 206 0.78 -7.20 -2.86
N ASP A 207 0.03 -6.17 -2.60
CA ASP A 207 0.02 -5.31 -1.44
C ASP A 207 -0.98 -5.74 -0.34
N VAL A 208 -1.93 -6.61 -0.66
CA VAL A 208 -2.98 -7.06 0.28
C VAL A 208 -2.37 -7.68 1.54
N GLU A 209 -1.43 -8.60 1.39
CA GLU A 209 -0.79 -9.25 2.53
C GLU A 209 -0.01 -8.25 3.40
N LEU A 210 0.82 -7.40 2.79
CA LEU A 210 1.55 -6.34 3.48
C LEU A 210 0.59 -5.47 4.31
N HIS A 211 -0.51 -5.04 3.71
CA HIS A 211 -1.48 -4.16 4.35
C HIS A 211 -2.17 -4.84 5.54
N TRP A 212 -2.78 -6.01 5.32
CA TRP A 212 -3.56 -6.69 6.36
C TRP A 212 -2.70 -7.20 7.51
N ARG A 213 -1.52 -7.79 7.22
CA ARG A 213 -0.61 -8.24 8.26
C ARG A 213 0.00 -7.08 9.05
N SER A 214 0.16 -5.91 8.44
CA SER A 214 0.61 -4.72 9.16
C SER A 214 -0.40 -4.34 10.26
N PHE A 215 -1.71 -4.30 9.96
CA PHE A 215 -2.72 -4.00 10.96
C PHE A 215 -2.93 -5.12 11.99
N LEU A 216 -2.77 -6.37 11.56
CA LEU A 216 -2.94 -7.54 12.43
C LEU A 216 -1.82 -7.65 13.48
N LEU A 217 -0.57 -7.38 13.08
CA LEU A 217 0.62 -7.67 13.87
C LEU A 217 1.24 -6.44 14.55
N ALA A 218 0.72 -5.25 14.26
CA ALA A 218 1.22 -4.03 14.89
C ALA A 218 0.69 -3.88 16.32
N ASP A 219 1.60 -3.57 17.22
CA ASP A 219 1.28 -3.16 18.59
C ASP A 219 0.95 -1.67 18.67
N ARG A 220 1.55 -0.87 17.78
CA ARG A 220 1.40 0.59 17.81
C ARG A 220 1.29 1.21 16.42
N ILE A 221 0.09 1.64 16.10
CA ILE A 221 -0.24 2.33 14.86
C ILE A 221 -0.44 3.82 15.16
N ILE A 222 0.13 4.68 14.31
CA ILE A 222 -0.12 6.12 14.30
C ILE A 222 -0.85 6.47 13.01
N ALA A 223 -1.76 7.43 13.08
CA ALA A 223 -2.40 7.98 11.89
C ALA A 223 -2.16 9.49 11.79
N SER A 224 -2.15 9.99 10.55
CA SER A 224 -2.08 11.41 10.23
C SER A 224 -3.03 11.72 9.07
N ASP A 225 -3.71 12.85 9.13
CA ASP A 225 -4.53 13.36 8.03
C ASP A 225 -3.76 14.15 6.98
N ARG A 226 -2.43 14.26 7.11
CA ARG A 226 -1.58 14.89 6.10
C ARG A 226 -1.64 14.13 4.78
N ILE A 227 -1.73 14.86 3.68
CA ILE A 227 -1.66 14.30 2.33
C ILE A 227 -0.20 14.28 1.88
N GLY A 228 0.49 13.18 2.16
CA GLY A 228 1.93 13.04 1.87
C GLY A 228 2.26 12.62 0.44
N VAL A 229 1.31 11.96 -0.25
CA VAL A 229 1.51 11.37 -1.58
C VAL A 229 0.30 11.67 -2.47
N VAL A 230 0.56 11.90 -3.75
CA VAL A 230 -0.47 11.98 -4.81
C VAL A 230 -0.38 10.73 -5.66
N HIS A 231 -1.43 9.92 -5.65
CA HIS A 231 -1.57 8.80 -6.56
C HIS A 231 -2.02 9.29 -7.94
N VAL A 232 -1.13 9.18 -8.91
CA VAL A 232 -1.39 9.66 -10.28
C VAL A 232 -2.04 8.55 -11.11
N TRP A 233 -3.38 8.57 -11.16
CA TRP A 233 -4.11 7.63 -11.99
C TRP A 233 -4.02 8.01 -13.47
N ARG A 234 -3.73 7.02 -14.31
CA ARG A 234 -3.69 7.18 -15.78
C ARG A 234 -4.59 6.12 -16.41
N PRO A 235 -5.64 6.52 -17.14
CA PRO A 235 -6.63 5.58 -17.70
C PRO A 235 -6.09 4.73 -18.85
N LYS A 236 -4.97 5.15 -19.47
CA LYS A 236 -4.37 4.47 -20.63
C LYS A 236 -2.99 3.93 -20.29
N GLY A 237 -2.67 2.73 -20.81
CA GLY A 237 -1.35 2.11 -20.65
C GLY A 237 -1.40 0.67 -20.13
N ASN A 238 -0.26 -0.03 -20.20
CA ASN A 238 -0.09 -1.44 -19.78
C ASN A 238 0.07 -1.60 -18.25
N ARG A 239 -0.61 -0.77 -17.44
CA ARG A 239 -0.50 -0.87 -15.99
C ARG A 239 -1.13 -2.15 -15.47
N LEU A 240 -0.50 -2.74 -14.45
CA LEU A 240 -0.96 -3.96 -13.80
C LEU A 240 -2.39 -3.81 -13.24
N THR A 241 -2.73 -2.63 -12.73
CA THR A 241 -4.07 -2.32 -12.21
C THR A 241 -5.17 -2.39 -13.27
N ASN A 242 -4.82 -2.19 -14.56
CA ASN A 242 -5.77 -2.26 -15.68
C ASN A 242 -5.90 -3.69 -16.26
N ARG A 243 -5.17 -4.68 -15.74
CA ARG A 243 -5.28 -6.08 -16.19
C ARG A 243 -6.52 -6.73 -15.60
N HIS A 244 -7.52 -7.00 -16.43
CA HIS A 244 -8.76 -7.68 -16.08
C HIS A 244 -8.70 -9.15 -16.53
N THR A 245 -7.84 -9.95 -15.90
CA THR A 245 -7.58 -11.35 -16.27
C THR A 245 -7.77 -12.28 -15.07
N ALA A 246 -7.88 -13.58 -15.34
CA ALA A 246 -7.94 -14.64 -14.32
C ALA A 246 -6.74 -14.61 -13.33
N GLU A 247 -5.66 -13.89 -13.66
CA GLU A 247 -4.52 -13.71 -12.76
C GLU A 247 -4.93 -13.11 -11.41
N ARG A 248 -6.01 -12.30 -11.35
CA ARG A 248 -6.57 -11.78 -10.10
C ARG A 248 -7.07 -12.87 -9.16
N LEU A 249 -7.46 -14.03 -9.68
CA LEU A 249 -7.94 -15.16 -8.87
C LEU A 249 -6.80 -15.82 -8.05
N ARG A 250 -5.55 -15.59 -8.45
CA ARG A 250 -4.37 -16.05 -7.68
C ARG A 250 -4.27 -15.41 -6.29
N LEU A 251 -5.07 -14.40 -6.02
CA LEU A 251 -5.18 -13.80 -4.69
C LEU A 251 -5.88 -14.71 -3.67
N PHE A 252 -6.79 -15.59 -4.07
CA PHE A 252 -7.58 -16.38 -3.12
C PHE A 252 -6.76 -17.23 -2.14
N PRO A 253 -5.65 -17.89 -2.52
CA PRO A 253 -4.77 -18.55 -1.55
C PRO A 253 -4.20 -17.58 -0.49
N VAL A 254 -3.93 -16.33 -0.85
CA VAL A 254 -3.46 -15.30 0.10
C VAL A 254 -4.58 -14.90 1.06
N LEU A 255 -5.80 -14.74 0.53
CA LEU A 255 -6.98 -14.46 1.36
C LEU A 255 -7.28 -15.60 2.34
N ASP A 256 -7.10 -16.87 1.90
CA ASP A 256 -7.25 -18.04 2.78
C ASP A 256 -6.25 -18.02 3.93
N ALA A 257 -4.98 -17.73 3.64
CA ALA A 257 -3.93 -17.66 4.66
C ALA A 257 -4.16 -16.51 5.65
N LEU A 258 -4.55 -15.33 5.14
CA LEU A 258 -4.91 -14.19 5.98
C LEU A 258 -6.14 -14.48 6.85
N ALA A 259 -7.17 -15.11 6.30
CA ALA A 259 -8.36 -15.51 7.07
C ALA A 259 -7.99 -16.42 8.23
N GLU A 260 -7.08 -17.38 8.01
CA GLU A 260 -6.60 -18.30 9.03
C GLU A 260 -5.77 -17.58 10.10
N GLU A 261 -4.83 -16.72 9.71
CA GLU A 261 -4.01 -15.92 10.63
C GLU A 261 -4.90 -14.99 11.48
N ILE A 262 -5.89 -14.34 10.88
CA ILE A 262 -6.85 -13.48 11.60
C ILE A 262 -7.74 -14.31 12.54
N ALA A 263 -8.20 -15.49 12.15
CA ALA A 263 -9.03 -16.34 12.98
C ALA A 263 -8.29 -16.89 14.22
N LEU A 264 -6.96 -17.04 14.12
CA LEU A 264 -6.10 -17.45 15.23
C LEU A 264 -5.72 -16.27 16.15
N SER A 265 -6.00 -15.05 15.76
CA SER A 265 -5.76 -13.86 16.56
C SER A 265 -6.96 -13.52 17.45
N ASP A 266 -6.72 -12.82 18.57
CA ASP A 266 -7.80 -12.29 19.41
C ASP A 266 -8.29 -10.92 18.88
N ARG A 267 -8.64 -10.87 17.57
CA ARG A 267 -9.04 -9.64 16.87
C ARG A 267 -10.36 -9.85 16.09
N PRO A 268 -11.49 -10.00 16.81
CA PRO A 268 -12.82 -10.17 16.17
C PRO A 268 -13.24 -8.93 15.34
N ASP A 269 -12.72 -7.74 15.67
CA ASP A 269 -12.88 -6.52 14.93
C ASP A 269 -12.27 -6.64 13.51
N LEU A 270 -11.04 -7.14 13.41
CA LEU A 270 -10.36 -7.37 12.12
C LEU A 270 -11.01 -8.52 11.34
N SER A 271 -11.50 -9.55 12.02
CA SER A 271 -12.22 -10.66 11.37
C SER A 271 -13.46 -10.15 10.61
N ARG A 272 -14.27 -9.29 11.26
CA ARG A 272 -15.44 -8.66 10.60
C ARG A 272 -15.03 -7.77 9.42
N ALA A 273 -14.03 -6.92 9.64
CA ALA A 273 -13.50 -6.04 8.60
C ALA A 273 -12.95 -6.82 7.40
N PHE A 274 -12.24 -7.94 7.65
CA PHE A 274 -11.67 -8.79 6.60
C PHE A 274 -12.75 -9.47 5.77
N ASN A 275 -13.79 -10.00 6.39
CA ASN A 275 -14.92 -10.57 5.66
C ASN A 275 -15.58 -9.51 4.77
N ALA A 276 -15.83 -8.29 5.27
CA ALA A 276 -16.38 -7.22 4.46
C ALA A 276 -15.49 -6.84 3.27
N PHE A 277 -14.17 -6.82 3.49
CA PHE A 277 -13.17 -6.56 2.45
C PHE A 277 -13.14 -7.65 1.39
N VAL A 278 -13.05 -8.93 1.78
CA VAL A 278 -12.97 -10.06 0.83
C VAL A 278 -14.17 -10.08 -0.10
N TRP A 279 -15.39 -9.92 0.46
CA TRP A 279 -16.60 -9.95 -0.36
C TRP A 279 -16.74 -8.72 -1.25
N GLY A 280 -16.32 -7.54 -0.80
CA GLY A 280 -16.25 -6.34 -1.63
C GLY A 280 -15.23 -6.48 -2.77
N LEU A 281 -14.07 -7.06 -2.49
CA LEU A 281 -13.03 -7.31 -3.48
C LEU A 281 -13.44 -8.38 -4.49
N ALA A 282 -14.07 -9.47 -4.04
CA ALA A 282 -14.58 -10.53 -4.93
C ALA A 282 -15.64 -9.99 -5.89
N ASP A 283 -16.56 -9.15 -5.41
CA ASP A 283 -17.59 -8.50 -6.26
C ASP A 283 -16.92 -7.56 -7.29
N TRP A 284 -15.96 -6.76 -6.83
CA TRP A 284 -15.20 -5.89 -7.74
C TRP A 284 -14.42 -6.68 -8.81
N ILE A 285 -13.77 -7.79 -8.42
CA ILE A 285 -13.10 -8.68 -9.37
C ILE A 285 -14.11 -9.22 -10.38
N GLY A 286 -15.27 -9.72 -9.92
CA GLY A 286 -16.32 -10.27 -10.76
C GLY A 286 -16.90 -9.28 -11.77
N ALA A 287 -17.01 -8.00 -11.38
CA ALA A 287 -17.47 -6.93 -12.26
C ALA A 287 -16.50 -6.63 -13.41
N HIS A 288 -15.21 -6.90 -13.23
CA HIS A 288 -14.15 -6.58 -14.19
C HIS A 288 -13.55 -7.81 -14.89
N LEU A 289 -13.87 -9.01 -14.42
CA LEU A 289 -13.35 -10.26 -14.97
C LEU A 289 -14.06 -10.63 -16.27
N PRO A 290 -13.36 -11.15 -17.31
CA PRO A 290 -13.99 -11.73 -18.48
C PRO A 290 -15.05 -12.77 -18.12
N ALA A 291 -16.10 -12.88 -18.94
CA ALA A 291 -17.23 -13.77 -18.66
C ALA A 291 -16.81 -15.25 -18.54
N GLU A 292 -15.86 -15.67 -19.35
CA GLU A 292 -15.28 -17.02 -19.37
C GLU A 292 -14.55 -17.40 -18.06
N ASP A 293 -14.03 -16.42 -17.32
CA ASP A 293 -13.30 -16.64 -16.07
C ASP A 293 -14.20 -16.60 -14.81
N ARG A 294 -15.45 -16.11 -14.94
CA ARG A 294 -16.39 -15.99 -13.81
C ARG A 294 -16.70 -17.33 -13.11
N PRO A 295 -16.84 -18.48 -13.81
CA PRO A 295 -17.02 -19.76 -13.13
C PRO A 295 -15.88 -20.10 -12.16
N ALA A 296 -14.64 -19.77 -12.50
CA ALA A 296 -13.50 -19.95 -11.59
C ALA A 296 -13.58 -19.03 -10.36
N LEU A 297 -14.00 -17.76 -10.53
CA LEU A 297 -14.27 -16.87 -9.41
C LEU A 297 -15.34 -17.44 -8.48
N HIS A 298 -16.47 -17.93 -9.04
CA HIS A 298 -17.57 -18.51 -8.26
C HIS A 298 -17.10 -19.74 -7.46
N ALA A 299 -16.26 -20.59 -8.05
CA ALA A 299 -15.68 -21.74 -7.34
C ALA A 299 -14.78 -21.30 -6.17
N HIS A 300 -13.93 -20.29 -6.36
CA HIS A 300 -13.10 -19.72 -5.29
C HIS A 300 -13.98 -19.08 -4.20
N ALA A 301 -14.95 -18.28 -4.57
CA ALA A 301 -15.88 -17.62 -3.66
C ALA A 301 -16.67 -18.64 -2.83
N ALA A 302 -17.25 -19.66 -3.47
CA ALA A 302 -17.99 -20.72 -2.78
C ALA A 302 -17.12 -21.49 -1.79
N ARG A 303 -15.88 -21.84 -2.18
CA ARG A 303 -14.93 -22.48 -1.26
C ARG A 303 -14.61 -21.58 -0.07
N PHE A 304 -14.25 -20.30 -0.30
CA PHE A 304 -13.94 -19.34 0.77
C PHE A 304 -15.15 -19.15 1.70
N TRP A 305 -16.36 -19.05 1.15
CA TRP A 305 -17.60 -18.96 1.91
C TRP A 305 -17.78 -20.12 2.86
N LEU A 306 -17.57 -21.35 2.38
CA LEU A 306 -17.76 -22.57 3.17
C LEU A 306 -16.65 -22.79 4.20
N THR A 307 -15.42 -22.41 3.92
CA THR A 307 -14.26 -22.79 4.75
C THR A 307 -13.70 -21.65 5.60
N ARG A 308 -13.91 -20.39 5.22
CA ARG A 308 -13.25 -19.22 5.82
C ARG A 308 -14.21 -18.15 6.35
N THR A 309 -15.47 -18.14 5.91
CA THR A 309 -16.44 -17.15 6.39
C THR A 309 -17.18 -17.73 7.60
N PRO A 310 -17.06 -17.12 8.80
CA PRO A 310 -17.74 -17.62 10.01
C PRO A 310 -19.27 -17.59 9.87
N PRO A 311 -20.02 -18.46 10.58
CA PRO A 311 -21.48 -18.55 10.48
C PRO A 311 -22.20 -17.22 10.72
N GLU A 312 -21.76 -16.44 11.73
CA GLU A 312 -22.30 -15.13 12.07
C GLU A 312 -22.04 -14.11 10.95
N ALA A 313 -20.85 -14.15 10.32
CA ALA A 313 -20.54 -13.30 9.18
C ALA A 313 -21.38 -13.68 7.95
N ARG A 314 -21.65 -14.99 7.73
CA ARG A 314 -22.54 -15.43 6.65
C ARG A 314 -23.96 -14.92 6.83
N GLN A 315 -24.47 -14.95 8.06
CA GLN A 315 -25.82 -14.44 8.38
C GLN A 315 -25.91 -12.94 8.11
N ALA A 316 -24.94 -12.15 8.61
CA ALA A 316 -24.88 -10.71 8.40
C ALA A 316 -24.76 -10.36 6.90
N LEU A 317 -23.86 -11.03 6.18
CA LEU A 317 -23.67 -10.79 4.75
C LEU A 317 -24.92 -11.13 3.92
N ARG A 318 -25.65 -12.18 4.26
CA ARG A 318 -26.92 -12.49 3.58
C ARG A 318 -27.96 -11.41 3.81
N ALA A 319 -28.04 -10.87 5.01
CA ALA A 319 -28.97 -9.78 5.35
C ALA A 319 -28.61 -8.48 4.63
N ASP A 320 -27.32 -8.11 4.64
CA ASP A 320 -26.88 -6.78 4.20
C ASP A 320 -26.46 -6.73 2.73
N ARG A 321 -26.03 -7.87 2.14
CA ARG A 321 -25.39 -7.94 0.82
C ARG A 321 -25.85 -9.15 -0.02
N GLY A 322 -27.10 -9.59 0.13
CA GLY A 322 -27.65 -10.74 -0.58
C GLY A 322 -27.42 -10.66 -2.10
N ALA A 323 -27.75 -9.52 -2.73
CA ALA A 323 -27.53 -9.33 -4.17
C ALA A 323 -26.06 -9.44 -4.62
N LEU A 324 -25.10 -9.15 -3.74
CA LEU A 324 -23.66 -9.37 -4.00
C LEU A 324 -23.34 -10.86 -3.98
N LEU A 325 -23.88 -11.58 -3.01
CA LEU A 325 -23.67 -13.03 -2.90
C LEU A 325 -24.28 -13.76 -4.08
N ASP A 326 -25.46 -13.33 -4.57
CA ASP A 326 -26.11 -13.87 -5.77
C ASP A 326 -25.22 -13.71 -7.01
N ARG A 327 -24.61 -12.50 -7.19
CA ARG A 327 -23.66 -12.25 -8.29
C ARG A 327 -22.41 -13.14 -8.22
N LEU A 328 -22.02 -13.58 -7.03
CA LEU A 328 -20.90 -14.48 -6.79
C LEU A 328 -21.29 -15.97 -6.78
N GLY A 329 -22.56 -16.29 -7.04
CA GLY A 329 -23.04 -17.66 -7.08
C GLY A 329 -23.13 -18.34 -5.72
N ILE A 330 -23.37 -17.57 -4.63
CA ILE A 330 -23.41 -18.04 -3.23
C ILE A 330 -24.84 -17.92 -2.65
N GLY A 331 -25.80 -17.45 -3.45
CA GLY A 331 -27.21 -17.28 -3.06
C GLY A 331 -27.92 -18.59 -2.70
#